data_3ca0b5a6809e833f79954e0ede2a057d
#
_entry.id   3ca0b5a6809e833f79954e0ede2a057d
#
_cell.length_a   1.000
_cell.length_b   1.000
_cell.length_c   1.000
_cell.angle_alpha   90.00
_cell.angle_beta   90.00
_cell.angle_gamma   90.00
#
_symmetry.space_group_name_H-M   'P 1'
#
loop_
_entity.id
_entity.type
_entity.pdbx_description
1 polymer ?
#
loop_
_entity_poly.entity_id
_entity_poly.type
_entity_poly.pdbx_seq_one_letter_code
_entity_poly.pdbx_strand_id
1 'polypeptide(L)'
;MSILNRLTIKNLRLNKKRTIVTIIGIILSTALMVGIGLLFSSFQDLMIRDTIGYNGKYEANYSDVDLDKLNNIKDKDFTYFYEKPIGFSKTQSSNEYKPYMYITSVNKEYFDELKLIEGSFPKNENEIVISNHVITNGGLNYKVGDIVTFTYGSRNIDGDITLANSEFVDGEALTNEGTYTYKIVGIVERSNFESYSASGYTVFTLDVNSDKGNVNLYVMFNKNKKIIKQSEELAKELNYDGDINYNSTLLALYGESTYSNVMSSMGGMMIIMLSLVSIGCIIVIYNSFAISVMERKKEFGLLSSIGATKKQLSHTVFFEAVVVGVIGIILGILGAYIGIGCVILIINNLIGDMLEYKLYLVTNPLFIIIPVIFMIIVIGASAFIPSRRASKVSPIEAIRQNDDIKINKKKIRTSKFVNKLFGIEGEIALKNIKRNKKKYRVTIVSLFISIVLFISFSSYMNYTLNTASSVMGEVPYDYQISYFGDDTNNDKE
;
A
#
# COMPACT_ATOMS: atom_id res chain seq x y z
N MET A 1 -34.26 18.76 -19.87
CA MET A 1 -34.08 19.08 -18.46
C MET A 1 -35.42 19.54 -17.89
N SER A 2 -35.89 18.93 -16.78
CA SER A 2 -37.22 19.29 -16.23
C SER A 2 -37.21 20.71 -15.66
N ILE A 3 -38.37 21.35 -15.57
CA ILE A 3 -38.54 22.69 -15.00
C ILE A 3 -38.00 22.75 -13.56
N LEU A 4 -38.23 21.70 -12.78
CA LEU A 4 -37.75 21.56 -11.41
C LEU A 4 -36.22 21.53 -11.32
N ASN A 5 -35.56 20.87 -12.26
CA ASN A 5 -34.09 20.82 -12.29
C ASN A 5 -33.48 22.20 -12.63
N ARG A 6 -34.11 22.95 -13.56
CA ARG A 6 -33.71 24.34 -13.86
C ARG A 6 -33.89 25.25 -12.65
N LEU A 7 -35.01 25.11 -11.95
CA LEU A 7 -35.30 25.85 -10.70
C LEU A 7 -34.23 25.54 -9.63
N THR A 8 -33.85 24.26 -9.48
CA THR A 8 -32.81 23.84 -8.52
C THR A 8 -31.47 24.50 -8.83
N ILE A 9 -31.01 24.50 -10.08
CA ILE A 9 -29.76 25.16 -10.46
C ILE A 9 -29.81 26.65 -10.21
N LYS A 10 -30.95 27.32 -10.53
CA LYS A 10 -31.14 28.75 -10.25
C LYS A 10 -31.06 29.03 -8.75
N ASN A 11 -31.66 28.19 -7.93
CA ASN A 11 -31.60 28.31 -6.47
C ASN A 11 -30.18 28.13 -5.90
N LEU A 12 -29.42 27.16 -6.41
CA LEU A 12 -28.01 26.97 -6.03
C LEU A 12 -27.18 28.23 -6.32
N ARG A 13 -27.43 28.88 -7.48
CA ARG A 13 -26.76 30.13 -7.87
C ARG A 13 -27.18 31.33 -7.01
N LEU A 14 -28.45 31.44 -6.63
CA LEU A 14 -28.95 32.50 -5.79
C LEU A 14 -28.46 32.40 -4.35
N ASN A 15 -28.32 31.18 -3.81
CA ASN A 15 -27.87 30.88 -2.47
C ASN A 15 -26.38 30.49 -2.41
N LYS A 16 -25.49 31.28 -3.05
CA LYS A 16 -24.07 30.99 -3.22
C LYS A 16 -23.36 30.61 -1.92
N LYS A 17 -23.53 31.38 -0.84
CA LYS A 17 -22.84 31.15 0.44
C LYS A 17 -23.09 29.71 0.96
N ARG A 18 -24.34 29.27 0.96
CA ARG A 18 -24.73 27.92 1.42
C ARG A 18 -24.23 26.84 0.48
N THR A 19 -24.40 27.03 -0.82
CA THR A 19 -23.94 26.09 -1.83
C THR A 19 -22.44 25.85 -1.73
N ILE A 20 -21.67 26.93 -1.53
CA ILE A 20 -20.21 26.86 -1.33
C ILE A 20 -19.89 26.06 -0.06
N VAL A 21 -20.55 26.31 1.05
CA VAL A 21 -20.31 25.56 2.31
C VAL A 21 -20.60 24.05 2.12
N THR A 22 -21.69 23.70 1.42
CA THR A 22 -22.00 22.30 1.13
C THR A 22 -20.94 21.67 0.22
N ILE A 23 -20.51 22.39 -0.84
CA ILE A 23 -19.46 21.92 -1.76
C ILE A 23 -18.14 21.75 -1.00
N ILE A 24 -17.74 22.70 -0.15
CA ILE A 24 -16.52 22.58 0.68
C ILE A 24 -16.60 21.35 1.59
N GLY A 25 -17.76 21.09 2.22
CA GLY A 25 -17.95 19.88 3.03
C GLY A 25 -17.75 18.59 2.22
N ILE A 26 -18.25 18.55 0.97
CA ILE A 26 -18.07 17.41 0.08
C ILE A 26 -16.61 17.31 -0.40
N ILE A 27 -15.97 18.45 -0.75
CA ILE A 27 -14.55 18.48 -1.14
C ILE A 27 -13.68 17.90 -0.03
N LEU A 28 -13.81 18.36 1.19
CA LEU A 28 -13.03 17.87 2.34
C LEU A 28 -13.27 16.39 2.62
N SER A 29 -14.53 15.96 2.57
CA SER A 29 -14.88 14.53 2.72
C SER A 29 -14.30 13.67 1.63
N THR A 30 -14.38 14.11 0.37
CA THR A 30 -13.81 13.38 -0.77
C THR A 30 -12.29 13.38 -0.72
N ALA A 31 -11.67 14.52 -0.40
CA ALA A 31 -10.22 14.62 -0.28
C ALA A 31 -9.68 13.69 0.81
N LEU A 32 -10.38 13.59 1.95
CA LEU A 32 -9.99 12.66 3.02
C LEU A 32 -10.10 11.19 2.56
N MET A 33 -11.21 10.81 1.93
CA MET A 33 -11.43 9.43 1.48
C MET A 33 -10.47 9.00 0.37
N VAL A 34 -10.31 9.84 -0.66
CA VAL A 34 -9.37 9.58 -1.76
C VAL A 34 -7.93 9.66 -1.25
N GLY A 35 -7.65 10.54 -0.29
CA GLY A 35 -6.35 10.64 0.36
C GLY A 35 -5.94 9.34 1.06
N ILE A 36 -6.87 8.65 1.73
CA ILE A 36 -6.60 7.30 2.28
C ILE A 36 -6.18 6.35 1.16
N GLY A 37 -6.91 6.32 0.04
CA GLY A 37 -6.56 5.47 -1.09
C GLY A 37 -5.19 5.78 -1.68
N LEU A 38 -4.83 7.06 -1.84
CA LEU A 38 -3.53 7.49 -2.32
C LEU A 38 -2.40 7.10 -1.37
N LEU A 39 -2.60 7.23 -0.05
CA LEU A 39 -1.62 6.78 0.94
C LEU A 39 -1.39 5.27 0.87
N PHE A 40 -2.47 4.48 0.77
CA PHE A 40 -2.34 3.02 0.61
C PHE A 40 -1.59 2.65 -0.67
N SER A 41 -1.89 3.31 -1.80
CA SER A 41 -1.20 3.09 -3.06
C SER A 41 0.29 3.43 -2.98
N SER A 42 0.63 4.57 -2.36
CA SER A 42 2.01 5.01 -2.20
C SER A 42 2.80 4.12 -1.24
N PHE A 43 2.15 3.64 -0.17
CA PHE A 43 2.77 2.71 0.77
C PHE A 43 2.97 1.31 0.17
N GLN A 44 2.01 0.82 -0.61
CA GLN A 44 2.16 -0.43 -1.36
C GLN A 44 3.35 -0.37 -2.32
N ASP A 45 3.49 0.74 -3.07
CA ASP A 45 4.63 0.95 -3.97
C ASP A 45 5.97 0.97 -3.23
N LEU A 46 6.02 1.64 -2.07
CA LEU A 46 7.21 1.63 -1.22
C LEU A 46 7.58 0.20 -0.81
N MET A 47 6.62 -0.59 -0.33
CA MET A 47 6.86 -1.98 0.08
C MET A 47 7.29 -2.86 -1.11
N ILE A 48 6.73 -2.63 -2.30
CA ILE A 48 7.14 -3.36 -3.52
C ILE A 48 8.60 -3.05 -3.85
N ARG A 49 9.00 -1.77 -3.85
CA ARG A 49 10.38 -1.37 -4.15
C ARG A 49 11.37 -1.87 -3.10
N ASP A 50 10.99 -1.83 -1.84
CA ASP A 50 11.75 -2.38 -0.73
C ASP A 50 11.94 -3.90 -0.87
N THR A 51 10.86 -4.63 -1.17
CA THR A 51 10.91 -6.08 -1.41
C THR A 51 11.78 -6.43 -2.63
N ILE A 52 11.67 -5.67 -3.71
CA ILE A 52 12.53 -5.86 -4.90
C ILE A 52 13.97 -5.57 -4.54
N GLY A 53 14.24 -4.53 -3.78
CA GLY A 53 15.58 -4.19 -3.33
C GLY A 53 16.21 -5.25 -2.41
N TYR A 54 15.40 -5.99 -1.65
CA TYR A 54 15.85 -7.02 -0.72
C TYR A 54 15.95 -8.41 -1.33
N ASN A 55 14.95 -8.81 -2.13
CA ASN A 55 14.80 -10.16 -2.66
C ASN A 55 15.20 -10.28 -4.13
N GLY A 56 15.41 -9.16 -4.84
CA GLY A 56 15.57 -9.12 -6.29
C GLY A 56 14.25 -8.97 -7.05
N LYS A 57 14.36 -8.55 -8.30
CA LYS A 57 13.21 -8.25 -9.17
C LYS A 57 12.76 -9.48 -9.94
N TYR A 58 12.16 -10.44 -9.26
CA TYR A 58 11.58 -11.63 -9.88
C TYR A 58 10.30 -12.05 -9.17
N GLU A 59 9.43 -12.77 -9.85
CA GLU A 59 8.16 -13.31 -9.33
C GLU A 59 8.26 -14.82 -9.09
N ALA A 60 8.95 -15.53 -9.98
CA ALA A 60 9.19 -16.98 -9.89
C ALA A 60 10.64 -17.31 -10.24
N ASN A 61 11.21 -18.28 -9.53
CA ASN A 61 12.53 -18.83 -9.78
C ASN A 61 12.44 -20.34 -10.03
N TYR A 62 13.13 -20.80 -11.05
CA TYR A 62 13.24 -22.21 -11.44
C TYR A 62 14.71 -22.59 -11.37
N SER A 63 15.04 -23.58 -10.55
CA SER A 63 16.40 -24.06 -10.42
C SER A 63 16.70 -25.14 -11.45
N ASP A 64 17.92 -25.18 -11.99
CA ASP A 64 18.39 -26.23 -12.89
C ASP A 64 17.56 -26.37 -14.18
N VAL A 65 17.20 -25.29 -14.82
CA VAL A 65 16.45 -25.25 -16.09
C VAL A 65 17.39 -25.38 -17.27
N ASP A 66 17.08 -26.25 -18.21
CA ASP A 66 17.79 -26.40 -19.47
C ASP A 66 17.54 -25.19 -20.40
N LEU A 67 18.61 -24.47 -20.75
CA LEU A 67 18.57 -23.30 -21.64
C LEU A 67 18.02 -23.62 -23.03
N ASP A 68 18.25 -24.83 -23.57
CA ASP A 68 17.70 -25.21 -24.86
C ASP A 68 16.17 -25.20 -24.87
N LYS A 69 15.54 -25.59 -23.76
CA LYS A 69 14.08 -25.55 -23.61
C LYS A 69 13.56 -24.11 -23.52
N LEU A 70 14.25 -23.24 -22.77
CA LEU A 70 13.91 -21.84 -22.67
C LEU A 70 14.00 -21.09 -24.01
N ASN A 71 15.03 -21.38 -24.80
CA ASN A 71 15.25 -20.78 -26.11
C ASN A 71 14.20 -21.18 -27.16
N ASN A 72 13.59 -22.35 -26.98
CA ASN A 72 12.53 -22.86 -27.86
C ASN A 72 11.16 -22.21 -27.61
N ILE A 73 10.95 -21.47 -26.53
CA ILE A 73 9.70 -20.74 -26.25
C ILE A 73 9.61 -19.53 -27.18
N LYS A 74 8.64 -19.55 -28.11
CA LYS A 74 8.50 -18.54 -29.18
C LYS A 74 7.86 -17.23 -28.70
N ASP A 75 6.80 -17.31 -27.87
CA ASP A 75 6.04 -16.17 -27.40
C ASP A 75 6.30 -15.97 -25.90
N LYS A 76 7.40 -15.26 -25.60
CA LYS A 76 7.75 -14.95 -24.20
C LYS A 76 6.94 -13.73 -23.72
N ASP A 77 5.81 -13.98 -23.03
CA ASP A 77 5.05 -12.92 -22.33
C ASP A 77 5.64 -12.64 -20.93
N PHE A 78 6.97 -12.75 -20.80
CA PHE A 78 7.74 -12.52 -19.59
C PHE A 78 9.14 -12.00 -19.92
N THR A 79 9.75 -11.31 -18.97
CA THR A 79 11.17 -10.98 -18.94
C THR A 79 11.89 -11.94 -18.00
N TYR A 80 13.14 -12.23 -18.27
CA TYR A 80 13.91 -13.16 -17.47
C TYR A 80 15.39 -12.79 -17.41
N PHE A 81 16.01 -13.23 -16.35
CA PHE A 81 17.45 -13.28 -16.21
C PHE A 81 17.83 -14.60 -15.57
N TYR A 82 19.07 -15.02 -15.73
CA TYR A 82 19.54 -16.28 -15.18
C TYR A 82 20.98 -16.23 -14.70
N GLU A 83 21.30 -17.14 -13.79
CA GLU A 83 22.65 -17.46 -13.37
C GLU A 83 22.96 -18.92 -13.67
N LYS A 84 24.20 -19.15 -14.11
CA LYS A 84 24.75 -20.48 -14.39
C LYS A 84 25.95 -20.67 -13.47
N PRO A 85 25.83 -21.50 -12.41
CA PRO A 85 26.92 -21.78 -11.50
C PRO A 85 28.12 -22.38 -12.22
N ILE A 86 29.31 -21.85 -11.97
CA ILE A 86 30.58 -22.40 -12.46
C ILE A 86 31.21 -23.23 -11.35
N GLY A 87 31.21 -22.72 -10.11
CA GLY A 87 31.78 -23.44 -8.97
C GLY A 87 32.34 -22.51 -7.90
N PHE A 88 33.04 -23.12 -6.96
CA PHE A 88 33.64 -22.42 -5.82
C PHE A 88 35.15 -22.43 -5.93
N SER A 89 35.78 -21.34 -5.50
CA SER A 89 37.26 -21.26 -5.40
C SER A 89 37.62 -20.86 -3.97
N LYS A 90 38.57 -21.57 -3.36
CA LYS A 90 39.03 -21.23 -2.02
C LYS A 90 39.75 -19.90 -2.03
N THR A 91 39.48 -19.05 -1.05
CA THR A 91 40.13 -17.75 -0.88
C THR A 91 40.69 -17.58 0.53
N GLN A 92 41.59 -16.60 0.71
CA GLN A 92 42.16 -16.24 2.02
C GLN A 92 41.28 -15.20 2.73
N SER A 93 39.99 -15.51 2.83
CA SER A 93 39.08 -14.65 3.59
C SER A 93 39.43 -14.63 5.08
N SER A 94 39.29 -13.46 5.72
CA SER A 94 39.37 -13.31 7.17
C SER A 94 38.13 -13.89 7.88
N ASN A 95 37.05 -14.13 7.15
CA ASN A 95 35.85 -14.77 7.66
C ASN A 95 35.91 -16.28 7.47
N GLU A 96 36.07 -17.04 8.54
CA GLU A 96 36.19 -18.50 8.53
C GLU A 96 34.95 -19.22 7.99
N TYR A 97 33.76 -18.62 8.15
CA TYR A 97 32.49 -19.15 7.66
C TYR A 97 32.21 -18.79 6.19
N LYS A 98 33.09 -18.00 5.55
CA LYS A 98 32.95 -17.57 4.16
C LYS A 98 34.30 -17.72 3.42
N PRO A 99 34.79 -18.97 3.32
CA PRO A 99 36.15 -19.25 2.81
C PRO A 99 36.25 -19.28 1.28
N TYR A 100 35.14 -19.05 0.55
CA TYR A 100 35.12 -19.24 -0.90
C TYR A 100 34.76 -17.99 -1.68
N MET A 101 35.16 -18.00 -2.95
CA MET A 101 34.54 -17.22 -4.03
C MET A 101 33.56 -18.12 -4.74
N TYR A 102 32.31 -17.74 -4.88
CA TYR A 102 31.28 -18.41 -5.68
C TYR A 102 31.23 -17.77 -7.05
N ILE A 103 31.66 -18.52 -8.08
CA ILE A 103 31.80 -18.05 -9.44
C ILE A 103 30.56 -18.48 -10.23
N THR A 104 29.89 -17.49 -10.82
CA THR A 104 28.69 -17.73 -11.65
C THR A 104 28.75 -16.91 -12.93
N SER A 105 28.33 -17.50 -14.05
CA SER A 105 28.09 -16.76 -15.28
C SER A 105 26.63 -16.37 -15.38
N VAL A 106 26.36 -15.17 -15.90
CA VAL A 106 25.03 -14.59 -15.97
C VAL A 106 24.74 -14.02 -17.36
N ASN A 107 23.46 -13.96 -17.74
CA ASN A 107 23.08 -13.23 -18.95
C ASN A 107 23.18 -11.72 -18.74
N LYS A 108 23.09 -10.97 -19.84
CA LYS A 108 23.25 -9.51 -19.80
C LYS A 108 22.20 -8.83 -18.92
N GLU A 109 20.99 -9.34 -18.92
CA GLU A 109 19.84 -8.82 -18.17
C GLU A 109 20.03 -8.95 -16.65
N TYR A 110 20.85 -9.90 -16.20
CA TYR A 110 21.17 -10.05 -14.77
C TYR A 110 21.93 -8.86 -14.22
N PHE A 111 22.75 -8.19 -15.03
CA PHE A 111 23.50 -7.01 -14.58
C PHE A 111 22.61 -5.81 -14.25
N ASP A 112 21.38 -5.77 -14.75
CA ASP A 112 20.41 -4.73 -14.40
C ASP A 112 19.93 -4.86 -12.93
N GLU A 113 20.12 -6.05 -12.33
CA GLU A 113 19.79 -6.33 -10.92
C GLU A 113 20.98 -6.05 -9.98
N LEU A 114 22.16 -5.71 -10.50
CA LEU A 114 23.36 -5.43 -9.72
C LEU A 114 23.65 -3.94 -9.67
N LYS A 115 24.06 -3.47 -8.50
CA LYS A 115 24.46 -2.08 -8.32
C LYS A 115 25.97 -1.94 -8.40
N LEU A 116 26.45 -1.32 -9.48
CA LEU A 116 27.87 -1.07 -9.71
C LEU A 116 28.36 0.04 -8.77
N ILE A 117 29.46 -0.25 -8.05
CA ILE A 117 30.16 0.73 -7.20
C ILE A 117 31.30 1.37 -7.96
N GLU A 118 32.12 0.55 -8.67
CA GLU A 118 33.31 1.01 -9.37
C GLU A 118 33.53 0.19 -10.65
N GLY A 119 34.08 0.83 -11.69
CA GLY A 119 34.42 0.16 -12.94
C GLY A 119 33.32 0.03 -13.94
N SER A 120 33.17 -1.14 -14.54
CA SER A 120 32.15 -1.47 -15.56
C SER A 120 31.71 -2.93 -15.45
N PHE A 121 30.56 -3.27 -16.05
CA PHE A 121 30.14 -4.67 -16.17
C PHE A 121 30.98 -5.42 -17.21
N PRO A 122 31.13 -6.77 -17.06
CA PRO A 122 31.84 -7.65 -17.99
C PRO A 122 31.27 -7.55 -19.41
N LYS A 123 32.16 -7.59 -20.40
CA LYS A 123 31.84 -7.61 -21.84
C LYS A 123 32.15 -8.96 -22.50
N ASN A 124 32.91 -9.79 -21.81
CA ASN A 124 33.30 -11.13 -22.26
C ASN A 124 33.48 -12.07 -21.06
N GLU A 125 33.63 -13.37 -21.35
CA GLU A 125 33.73 -14.41 -20.34
C GLU A 125 34.99 -14.40 -19.47
N ASN A 126 36.04 -13.64 -19.87
CA ASN A 126 37.28 -13.48 -19.09
C ASN A 126 37.28 -12.25 -18.20
N GLU A 127 36.21 -11.49 -18.20
CA GLU A 127 35.99 -10.33 -17.33
C GLU A 127 35.02 -10.67 -16.22
N ILE A 128 35.28 -10.15 -15.02
CA ILE A 128 34.44 -10.37 -13.86
C ILE A 128 34.13 -9.07 -13.12
N VAL A 129 32.99 -9.05 -12.46
CA VAL A 129 32.73 -8.15 -11.33
C VAL A 129 32.69 -8.96 -10.04
N ILE A 130 33.18 -8.37 -8.96
CA ILE A 130 33.20 -8.98 -7.64
C ILE A 130 32.31 -8.21 -6.68
N SER A 131 31.72 -8.91 -5.71
CA SER A 131 30.97 -8.30 -4.63
C SER A 131 31.90 -7.48 -3.71
N ASN A 132 31.53 -6.26 -3.39
CA ASN A 132 32.24 -5.45 -2.37
C ASN A 132 32.30 -6.16 -1.00
N HIS A 133 31.42 -7.12 -0.77
CA HIS A 133 31.39 -7.92 0.44
C HIS A 133 32.68 -8.72 0.65
N VAL A 134 33.35 -9.15 -0.44
CA VAL A 134 34.65 -9.81 -0.32
C VAL A 134 35.75 -8.89 0.21
N ILE A 135 35.63 -7.57 -0.02
CA ILE A 135 36.57 -6.57 0.46
C ILE A 135 36.24 -6.19 1.92
N THR A 136 34.98 -5.88 2.19
CA THR A 136 34.53 -5.35 3.49
C THR A 136 34.43 -6.41 4.59
N ASN A 137 33.98 -7.63 4.26
CA ASN A 137 33.81 -8.74 5.18
C ASN A 137 34.95 -9.75 5.08
N GLY A 138 35.41 -10.04 3.85
CA GLY A 138 36.49 -11.02 3.61
C GLY A 138 37.90 -10.48 3.82
N GLY A 139 38.05 -9.15 3.95
CA GLY A 139 39.35 -8.51 4.18
C GLY A 139 40.31 -8.60 2.99
N LEU A 140 39.84 -8.93 1.78
CA LEU A 140 40.66 -9.06 0.59
C LEU A 140 40.78 -7.72 -0.16
N ASN A 141 41.97 -7.39 -0.64
CA ASN A 141 42.27 -6.11 -1.31
C ASN A 141 42.23 -6.22 -2.84
N TYR A 142 41.10 -6.65 -3.41
CA TYR A 142 40.90 -6.65 -4.86
C TYR A 142 40.61 -5.24 -5.40
N LYS A 143 41.12 -4.93 -6.58
CA LYS A 143 40.89 -3.66 -7.27
C LYS A 143 40.46 -3.89 -8.70
N VAL A 144 39.79 -2.91 -9.27
CA VAL A 144 39.50 -2.87 -10.70
C VAL A 144 40.81 -2.82 -11.49
N GLY A 145 40.95 -3.75 -12.44
CA GLY A 145 42.15 -3.95 -13.24
C GLY A 145 43.03 -5.14 -12.83
N ASP A 146 42.85 -5.70 -11.65
CA ASP A 146 43.58 -6.88 -11.19
C ASP A 146 43.26 -8.11 -12.04
N ILE A 147 44.29 -8.95 -12.23
CA ILE A 147 44.18 -10.25 -12.89
C ILE A 147 44.24 -11.30 -11.78
N VAL A 148 43.19 -12.12 -11.70
CA VAL A 148 43.02 -13.16 -10.66
C VAL A 148 42.84 -14.51 -11.31
N THR A 149 43.44 -15.55 -10.71
CA THR A 149 43.32 -16.92 -11.16
C THR A 149 42.61 -17.73 -10.07
N PHE A 150 41.46 -18.28 -10.40
CA PHE A 150 40.65 -19.13 -9.53
C PHE A 150 40.81 -20.59 -9.93
N THR A 151 41.21 -21.44 -8.96
CA THR A 151 41.05 -22.88 -9.06
C THR A 151 39.67 -23.23 -8.55
N TYR A 152 38.77 -23.66 -9.39
CA TYR A 152 37.39 -23.87 -9.04
C TYR A 152 37.03 -25.37 -8.95
N GLY A 153 35.99 -25.66 -8.18
CA GLY A 153 35.43 -26.96 -8.00
C GLY A 153 34.10 -26.93 -7.29
N SER A 154 33.52 -28.10 -7.13
CA SER A 154 32.28 -28.29 -6.40
C SER A 154 32.57 -28.54 -4.92
N ARG A 155 31.73 -28.02 -4.02
CA ARG A 155 31.77 -28.31 -2.59
C ARG A 155 31.28 -29.73 -2.34
N ASN A 156 32.00 -30.49 -1.51
CA ASN A 156 31.69 -31.87 -1.24
C ASN A 156 31.80 -32.17 0.28
N ILE A 157 30.80 -32.86 0.81
CA ILE A 157 30.77 -33.37 2.18
C ILE A 157 30.50 -34.87 2.09
N ASP A 158 31.39 -35.68 2.62
CA ASP A 158 31.28 -37.17 2.69
C ASP A 158 30.90 -37.85 1.38
N GLY A 159 31.21 -37.26 0.23
CA GLY A 159 30.88 -37.76 -1.09
C GLY A 159 29.60 -37.16 -1.70
N ASP A 160 28.83 -36.39 -0.98
CA ASP A 160 27.65 -35.69 -1.48
C ASP A 160 28.02 -34.29 -2.00
N ILE A 161 27.51 -33.93 -3.17
CA ILE A 161 27.68 -32.58 -3.74
C ILE A 161 26.75 -31.61 -3.02
N THR A 162 27.32 -30.65 -2.33
CA THR A 162 26.53 -29.56 -1.75
C THR A 162 26.09 -28.58 -2.84
N LEU A 163 24.80 -28.49 -3.02
CA LEU A 163 24.20 -27.58 -3.98
C LEU A 163 24.22 -26.16 -3.45
N ALA A 164 24.42 -25.22 -4.36
CA ALA A 164 24.30 -23.79 -4.17
C ALA A 164 25.28 -23.16 -3.15
N ASN A 165 25.22 -21.82 -3.06
CA ASN A 165 25.99 -21.00 -2.13
C ASN A 165 25.32 -20.97 -0.75
N SER A 166 25.24 -22.13 -0.11
CA SER A 166 24.67 -22.35 1.23
C SER A 166 25.72 -22.10 2.33
N GLU A 167 25.31 -22.25 3.58
CA GLU A 167 26.18 -22.11 4.74
C GLU A 167 27.40 -23.05 4.68
N PHE A 168 28.50 -22.58 5.27
CA PHE A 168 29.72 -23.38 5.39
C PHE A 168 29.52 -24.52 6.41
N VAL A 169 29.98 -25.71 6.07
CA VAL A 169 29.92 -26.88 6.94
C VAL A 169 31.33 -27.39 7.23
N ASP A 170 31.64 -27.61 8.49
CA ASP A 170 32.94 -28.15 8.88
C ASP A 170 33.19 -29.52 8.25
N GLY A 171 34.40 -29.70 7.68
CA GLY A 171 34.78 -30.95 7.03
C GLY A 171 34.46 -31.00 5.52
N GLU A 172 33.83 -29.95 4.95
CA GLU A 172 33.65 -29.91 3.51
C GLU A 172 34.99 -29.74 2.75
N ALA A 173 35.08 -30.36 1.58
CA ALA A 173 36.22 -30.26 0.70
C ALA A 173 35.82 -29.72 -0.68
N LEU A 174 36.74 -29.02 -1.35
CA LEU A 174 36.57 -28.58 -2.71
C LEU A 174 37.21 -29.59 -3.66
N THR A 175 36.45 -30.04 -4.67
CA THR A 175 37.02 -30.77 -5.83
C THR A 175 37.85 -29.80 -6.66
N ASN A 176 38.75 -30.30 -7.46
CA ASN A 176 39.52 -29.49 -8.42
C ASN A 176 39.05 -29.88 -9.85
N GLU A 177 38.27 -29.00 -10.45
CA GLU A 177 37.68 -29.19 -11.76
C GLU A 177 38.39 -28.40 -12.87
N GLY A 178 39.14 -27.36 -12.48
CA GLY A 178 39.87 -26.54 -13.43
C GLY A 178 40.37 -25.22 -12.88
N THR A 179 40.94 -24.42 -13.78
CA THR A 179 41.48 -23.11 -13.43
C THR A 179 41.06 -22.07 -14.47
N TYR A 180 40.52 -20.94 -14.02
CA TYR A 180 40.21 -19.81 -14.87
C TYR A 180 40.95 -18.57 -14.44
N THR A 181 41.40 -17.78 -15.42
CA THR A 181 42.02 -16.48 -15.18
C THR A 181 41.10 -15.39 -15.66
N TYR A 182 40.78 -14.48 -14.75
CA TYR A 182 39.86 -13.39 -14.99
C TYR A 182 40.51 -12.03 -14.75
N LYS A 183 40.02 -11.00 -15.42
CA LYS A 183 40.28 -9.62 -15.14
C LYS A 183 39.11 -9.01 -14.36
N ILE A 184 39.37 -8.41 -13.21
CA ILE A 184 38.38 -7.65 -12.46
C ILE A 184 38.15 -6.32 -13.21
N VAL A 185 36.92 -6.14 -13.72
CA VAL A 185 36.52 -4.92 -14.46
C VAL A 185 35.58 -4.03 -13.65
N GLY A 186 35.03 -4.53 -12.57
CA GLY A 186 34.17 -3.74 -11.69
C GLY A 186 33.96 -4.36 -10.33
N ILE A 187 33.46 -3.55 -9.43
CA ILE A 187 33.03 -3.92 -8.07
C ILE A 187 31.57 -3.56 -7.94
N VAL A 188 30.75 -4.52 -7.48
CA VAL A 188 29.31 -4.35 -7.27
C VAL A 188 28.98 -4.39 -5.78
N GLU A 189 27.84 -3.82 -5.36
CA GLU A 189 27.30 -4.08 -4.04
C GLU A 189 27.04 -5.59 -3.86
N ARG A 190 26.92 -6.06 -2.61
CA ARG A 190 26.52 -7.44 -2.36
C ARG A 190 25.19 -7.71 -3.06
N SER A 191 25.15 -8.73 -3.90
CA SER A 191 23.91 -9.12 -4.59
C SER A 191 22.81 -9.52 -3.60
N ASN A 192 21.57 -9.17 -3.88
CA ASN A 192 20.42 -9.59 -3.12
C ASN A 192 20.20 -11.11 -3.13
N PHE A 193 20.77 -11.78 -4.14
CA PHE A 193 20.76 -13.26 -4.27
C PHE A 193 21.87 -13.94 -3.47
N GLU A 194 22.83 -13.18 -2.92
CA GLU A 194 23.86 -13.68 -2.01
C GLU A 194 23.39 -13.63 -0.57
N SER A 195 23.07 -14.79 0.04
CA SER A 195 22.76 -14.88 1.47
C SER A 195 23.94 -14.41 2.32
N TYR A 196 23.68 -13.78 3.45
CA TYR A 196 24.71 -13.43 4.43
C TYR A 196 25.40 -14.67 4.98
N SER A 197 24.67 -15.77 5.17
CA SER A 197 25.19 -17.05 5.64
C SER A 197 25.87 -17.89 4.55
N ALA A 198 25.80 -17.45 3.27
CA ALA A 198 26.44 -18.15 2.17
C ALA A 198 27.96 -18.28 2.40
N SER A 199 28.52 -19.44 2.09
CA SER A 199 29.95 -19.74 2.26
C SER A 199 30.87 -19.10 1.21
N GLY A 200 30.31 -18.58 0.11
CA GLY A 200 31.05 -17.93 -0.95
C GLY A 200 30.64 -16.47 -1.18
N TYR A 201 31.61 -15.63 -1.49
CA TYR A 201 31.39 -14.30 -2.05
C TYR A 201 31.13 -14.42 -3.53
N THR A 202 30.09 -13.79 -4.04
CA THR A 202 29.68 -13.98 -5.44
C THR A 202 30.56 -13.18 -6.40
N VAL A 203 30.97 -13.86 -7.47
CA VAL A 203 31.72 -13.34 -8.61
C VAL A 203 30.91 -13.59 -9.87
N PHE A 204 30.65 -12.52 -10.62
CA PHE A 204 29.85 -12.61 -11.83
C PHE A 204 30.69 -12.41 -13.09
N THR A 205 30.54 -13.30 -14.06
CA THR A 205 31.03 -13.14 -15.43
C THR A 205 29.88 -13.17 -16.43
N LEU A 206 30.12 -12.73 -17.66
CA LEU A 206 29.12 -12.78 -18.72
C LEU A 206 29.05 -14.18 -19.33
N ASP A 207 27.87 -14.76 -19.40
CA ASP A 207 27.64 -15.98 -20.19
C ASP A 207 27.55 -15.61 -21.67
N VAL A 208 28.61 -15.95 -22.41
CA VAL A 208 28.69 -15.73 -23.87
C VAL A 208 28.09 -16.93 -24.64
N ASN A 209 28.08 -18.12 -24.02
CA ASN A 209 27.57 -19.35 -24.60
C ASN A 209 26.13 -19.65 -24.09
N SER A 210 25.22 -18.74 -24.39
CA SER A 210 23.82 -18.74 -23.90
C SER A 210 22.95 -19.89 -24.44
N ASP A 211 23.52 -20.85 -25.15
CA ASP A 211 22.73 -21.86 -25.86
C ASP A 211 22.65 -23.21 -25.15
N LYS A 212 23.48 -23.51 -24.16
CA LYS A 212 23.54 -24.83 -23.52
C LYS A 212 23.84 -24.77 -22.02
N GLY A 213 23.26 -25.72 -21.33
CA GLY A 213 23.48 -25.97 -19.90
C GLY A 213 22.31 -25.61 -19.04
N ASN A 214 22.41 -25.99 -17.78
CA ASN A 214 21.37 -25.73 -16.80
C ASN A 214 21.62 -24.42 -16.05
N VAL A 215 20.55 -23.70 -15.79
CA VAL A 215 20.58 -22.37 -15.16
C VAL A 215 19.53 -22.24 -14.06
N ASN A 216 19.79 -21.36 -13.11
CA ASN A 216 18.75 -20.85 -12.23
C ASN A 216 18.06 -19.68 -12.94
N LEU A 217 16.83 -19.89 -13.34
CA LEU A 217 16.02 -18.95 -14.12
C LEU A 217 15.12 -18.11 -13.23
N TYR A 218 15.23 -16.80 -13.31
CA TYR A 218 14.39 -15.84 -12.63
C TYR A 218 13.46 -15.16 -13.63
N VAL A 219 12.16 -15.15 -13.35
CA VAL A 219 11.12 -14.71 -14.28
C VAL A 219 10.26 -13.62 -13.68
N MET A 220 9.96 -12.60 -14.50
CA MET A 220 8.91 -11.61 -14.27
C MET A 220 7.91 -11.63 -15.41
N PHE A 221 6.63 -11.83 -15.08
CA PHE A 221 5.56 -11.84 -16.06
C PHE A 221 5.11 -10.41 -16.42
N ASN A 222 4.79 -10.15 -17.68
CA ASN A 222 4.32 -8.85 -18.13
C ASN A 222 2.96 -8.46 -17.55
N LYS A 223 2.20 -9.44 -17.07
CA LYS A 223 0.90 -9.25 -16.41
C LYS A 223 1.00 -9.68 -14.95
N ASN A 224 0.97 -8.74 -14.04
CA ASN A 224 0.97 -8.96 -12.59
C ASN A 224 -0.38 -9.53 -12.08
N LYS A 225 -0.92 -10.54 -12.78
CA LYS A 225 -2.18 -11.22 -12.41
C LYS A 225 -2.08 -12.68 -12.76
N LYS A 226 -2.57 -13.54 -11.86
CA LYS A 226 -2.51 -15.00 -12.02
C LYS A 226 -1.07 -15.50 -12.21
N ILE A 227 -0.12 -14.89 -11.50
CA ILE A 227 1.31 -15.17 -11.60
C ILE A 227 1.58 -16.65 -11.34
N ILE A 228 0.99 -17.20 -10.29
CA ILE A 228 1.14 -18.63 -9.95
C ILE A 228 0.71 -19.52 -11.14
N LYS A 229 -0.44 -19.21 -11.74
CA LYS A 229 -0.91 -19.98 -12.90
C LYS A 229 0.00 -19.81 -14.13
N GLN A 230 0.48 -18.60 -14.41
CA GLN A 230 1.43 -18.34 -15.49
C GLN A 230 2.75 -19.10 -15.23
N SER A 231 3.22 -19.15 -13.98
CA SER A 231 4.42 -19.88 -13.59
C SER A 231 4.26 -21.39 -13.79
N GLU A 232 3.11 -21.95 -13.43
CA GLU A 232 2.82 -23.37 -13.66
C GLU A 232 2.68 -23.70 -15.16
N GLU A 233 2.12 -22.80 -15.96
CA GLU A 233 2.06 -22.93 -17.42
C GLU A 233 3.47 -22.92 -18.03
N LEU A 234 4.32 -22.00 -17.60
CA LEU A 234 5.71 -21.94 -18.03
C LEU A 234 6.50 -23.18 -17.61
N ALA A 235 6.31 -23.70 -16.40
CA ALA A 235 6.92 -24.95 -15.96
C ALA A 235 6.58 -26.13 -16.89
N LYS A 236 5.33 -26.22 -17.34
CA LYS A 236 4.90 -27.26 -18.31
C LYS A 236 5.56 -27.09 -19.67
N GLU A 237 5.69 -25.84 -20.17
CA GLU A 237 6.36 -25.53 -21.43
C GLU A 237 7.86 -25.88 -21.37
N LEU A 238 8.49 -25.65 -20.22
CA LEU A 238 9.89 -26.01 -19.96
C LEU A 238 10.08 -27.49 -19.67
N ASN A 239 9.02 -28.30 -19.56
CA ASN A 239 9.06 -29.66 -19.00
C ASN A 239 9.87 -29.69 -17.69
N TYR A 240 9.54 -28.79 -16.78
CA TYR A 240 10.20 -28.63 -15.50
C TYR A 240 9.40 -29.37 -14.41
N ASP A 241 10.06 -30.30 -13.74
CA ASP A 241 9.44 -31.15 -12.71
C ASP A 241 9.89 -30.75 -11.28
N GLY A 242 10.73 -29.72 -11.15
CA GLY A 242 11.19 -29.22 -9.84
C GLY A 242 10.19 -28.28 -9.18
N ASP A 243 10.50 -27.90 -7.95
CA ASP A 243 9.71 -26.94 -7.20
C ASP A 243 9.93 -25.50 -7.71
N ILE A 244 8.84 -24.77 -7.91
CA ILE A 244 8.89 -23.36 -8.29
C ILE A 244 9.04 -22.52 -7.03
N ASN A 245 10.14 -21.78 -6.92
CA ASN A 245 10.36 -20.85 -5.81
C ASN A 245 9.77 -19.49 -6.16
N TYR A 246 8.83 -19.02 -5.34
CA TYR A 246 8.17 -17.74 -5.54
C TYR A 246 8.75 -16.65 -4.64
N ASN A 247 8.85 -15.43 -5.15
CA ASN A 247 9.02 -14.26 -4.32
C ASN A 247 7.70 -13.97 -3.57
N SER A 248 7.47 -14.75 -2.51
CA SER A 248 6.19 -14.79 -1.81
C SER A 248 5.75 -13.44 -1.25
N THR A 249 6.70 -12.61 -0.79
CA THR A 249 6.43 -11.27 -0.30
C THR A 249 5.96 -10.35 -1.43
N LEU A 250 6.61 -10.41 -2.60
CA LEU A 250 6.22 -9.63 -3.77
C LEU A 250 4.84 -10.06 -4.29
N LEU A 251 4.60 -11.37 -4.37
CA LEU A 251 3.30 -11.91 -4.77
C LEU A 251 2.19 -11.51 -3.78
N ALA A 252 2.48 -11.51 -2.49
CA ALA A 252 1.54 -11.05 -1.46
C ALA A 252 1.17 -9.57 -1.63
N LEU A 253 2.13 -8.73 -2.03
CA LEU A 253 1.89 -7.30 -2.31
C LEU A 253 1.11 -7.08 -3.61
N TYR A 254 1.21 -7.98 -4.58
CA TYR A 254 0.36 -7.98 -5.79
C TYR A 254 -1.05 -8.56 -5.53
N GLY A 255 -1.26 -9.18 -4.38
CA GLY A 255 -2.52 -9.84 -4.01
C GLY A 255 -2.65 -11.26 -4.57
N GLU A 256 -1.53 -11.88 -4.93
CA GLU A 256 -1.44 -13.22 -5.52
C GLU A 256 -0.57 -14.15 -4.66
N SER A 257 -0.91 -14.35 -3.42
CA SER A 257 -0.14 -15.21 -2.52
C SER A 257 -0.82 -16.54 -2.24
N THR A 258 -0.05 -17.61 -2.20
CA THR A 258 -0.45 -18.92 -1.65
C THR A 258 -0.64 -18.87 -0.12
N TYR A 259 0.00 -17.92 0.58
CA TYR A 259 -0.07 -17.69 2.03
C TYR A 259 -0.77 -16.36 2.36
N SER A 260 -1.85 -16.13 1.82
CA SER A 260 -2.67 -14.99 1.49
C SER A 260 -3.11 -13.99 2.57
N ASN A 261 -2.35 -13.46 3.47
CA ASN A 261 -2.96 -12.55 4.46
C ASN A 261 -2.55 -11.07 4.35
N VAL A 262 -1.45 -10.71 3.70
CA VAL A 262 -0.96 -9.32 3.70
C VAL A 262 -1.89 -8.37 2.93
N MET A 263 -2.19 -8.67 1.66
CA MET A 263 -3.05 -7.79 0.84
C MET A 263 -4.50 -7.79 1.32
N SER A 264 -5.03 -8.94 1.76
CA SER A 264 -6.39 -9.00 2.32
C SER A 264 -6.48 -8.23 3.65
N SER A 265 -5.44 -8.29 4.47
CA SER A 265 -5.35 -7.52 5.72
C SER A 265 -5.24 -6.03 5.45
N MET A 266 -4.38 -5.61 4.51
CA MET A 266 -4.26 -4.21 4.08
C MET A 266 -5.56 -3.69 3.46
N GLY A 267 -6.20 -4.47 2.58
CA GLY A 267 -7.51 -4.13 2.01
C GLY A 267 -8.61 -4.04 3.06
N GLY A 268 -8.63 -4.97 4.01
CA GLY A 268 -9.54 -4.95 5.15
C GLY A 268 -9.35 -3.70 6.00
N MET A 269 -8.11 -3.34 6.32
CA MET A 269 -7.78 -2.12 7.06
C MET A 269 -8.24 -0.86 6.32
N MET A 270 -8.01 -0.77 5.01
CA MET A 270 -8.51 0.33 4.19
C MET A 270 -10.04 0.43 4.22
N ILE A 271 -10.76 -0.69 4.09
CA ILE A 271 -12.23 -0.72 4.14
C ILE A 271 -12.75 -0.27 5.52
N ILE A 272 -12.11 -0.69 6.60
CA ILE A 272 -12.46 -0.26 7.96
C ILE A 272 -12.26 1.26 8.10
N MET A 273 -11.12 1.78 7.66
CA MET A 273 -10.84 3.23 7.68
C MET A 273 -11.86 4.02 6.84
N LEU A 274 -12.14 3.58 5.60
CA LEU A 274 -13.14 4.21 4.73
C LEU A 274 -14.53 4.17 5.36
N SER A 275 -14.91 3.07 6.00
CA SER A 275 -16.20 2.92 6.67
C SER A 275 -16.34 3.89 7.86
N LEU A 276 -15.30 3.98 8.68
CA LEU A 276 -15.25 4.90 9.82
C LEU A 276 -15.38 6.36 9.37
N VAL A 277 -14.58 6.75 8.38
CA VAL A 277 -14.61 8.11 7.81
C VAL A 277 -15.94 8.39 7.13
N SER A 278 -16.55 7.41 6.46
CA SER A 278 -17.87 7.53 5.83
C SER A 278 -18.96 7.95 6.81
N ILE A 279 -18.95 7.42 8.03
CA ILE A 279 -19.92 7.78 9.08
C ILE A 279 -19.81 9.27 9.42
N GLY A 280 -18.58 9.77 9.59
CA GLY A 280 -18.33 11.20 9.82
C GLY A 280 -18.78 12.08 8.66
N CYS A 281 -18.43 11.67 7.43
CA CYS A 281 -18.81 12.39 6.21
C CYS A 281 -20.34 12.44 6.01
N ILE A 282 -21.05 11.31 6.26
CA ILE A 282 -22.51 11.26 6.18
C ILE A 282 -23.13 12.33 7.08
N ILE A 283 -22.63 12.49 8.30
CA ILE A 283 -23.17 13.44 9.27
C ILE A 283 -22.95 14.88 8.82
N VAL A 284 -21.75 15.22 8.36
CA VAL A 284 -21.41 16.58 7.89
C VAL A 284 -22.26 16.95 6.69
N ILE A 285 -22.33 16.06 5.69
CA ILE A 285 -23.08 16.29 4.45
C ILE A 285 -24.59 16.29 4.72
N TYR A 286 -25.09 15.38 5.58
CA TYR A 286 -26.47 15.36 6.01
C TYR A 286 -26.89 16.70 6.67
N ASN A 287 -26.04 17.25 7.55
CA ASN A 287 -26.34 18.54 8.19
C ASN A 287 -26.49 19.66 7.17
N SER A 288 -25.60 19.70 6.16
CA SER A 288 -25.68 20.69 5.07
C SER A 288 -27.00 20.56 4.29
N PHE A 289 -27.40 19.35 3.90
CA PHE A 289 -28.68 19.13 3.20
C PHE A 289 -29.90 19.38 4.10
N ALA A 290 -29.83 19.01 5.37
CA ALA A 290 -30.93 19.24 6.31
C ALA A 290 -31.20 20.74 6.51
N ILE A 291 -30.14 21.56 6.63
CA ILE A 291 -30.25 23.02 6.71
C ILE A 291 -30.82 23.56 5.39
N SER A 292 -30.29 23.11 4.23
CA SER A 292 -30.80 23.49 2.90
C SER A 292 -32.30 23.28 2.76
N VAL A 293 -32.78 22.09 3.14
CA VAL A 293 -34.21 21.74 3.06
C VAL A 293 -35.04 22.57 4.03
N MET A 294 -34.54 22.82 5.23
CA MET A 294 -35.28 23.67 6.24
C MET A 294 -35.46 25.10 5.78
N GLU A 295 -34.43 25.72 5.20
CA GLU A 295 -34.50 27.11 4.70
C GLU A 295 -35.45 27.24 3.49
N ARG A 296 -35.55 26.15 2.66
CA ARG A 296 -36.43 26.10 1.48
C ARG A 296 -37.83 25.55 1.74
N LYS A 297 -38.22 25.39 3.03
CA LYS A 297 -39.52 24.81 3.40
C LYS A 297 -40.71 25.56 2.74
N LYS A 298 -40.62 26.89 2.65
CA LYS A 298 -41.65 27.73 1.98
C LYS A 298 -41.71 27.44 0.47
N GLU A 299 -40.60 27.33 -0.21
CA GLU A 299 -40.53 27.01 -1.63
C GLU A 299 -41.15 25.62 -1.93
N PHE A 300 -40.80 24.61 -1.11
CA PHE A 300 -41.40 23.25 -1.25
C PHE A 300 -42.91 23.27 -0.98
N GLY A 301 -43.38 24.09 -0.03
CA GLY A 301 -44.80 24.29 0.22
C GLY A 301 -45.54 24.92 -0.95
N LEU A 302 -44.96 25.98 -1.55
CA LEU A 302 -45.50 26.61 -2.75
C LEU A 302 -45.53 25.64 -3.95
N LEU A 303 -44.46 24.87 -4.19
CA LEU A 303 -44.43 23.87 -5.24
C LEU A 303 -45.49 22.79 -5.01
N SER A 304 -45.70 22.38 -3.77
CA SER A 304 -46.74 21.42 -3.40
C SER A 304 -48.17 21.98 -3.63
N SER A 305 -48.39 23.31 -3.38
CA SER A 305 -49.70 23.95 -3.58
C SER A 305 -50.08 24.05 -5.06
N ILE A 306 -49.11 24.17 -5.96
CA ILE A 306 -49.34 24.17 -7.43
C ILE A 306 -49.29 22.75 -8.06
N GLY A 307 -49.35 21.70 -7.22
CA GLY A 307 -49.52 20.32 -7.67
C GLY A 307 -48.24 19.47 -7.81
N ALA A 308 -47.09 19.92 -7.32
CA ALA A 308 -45.89 19.08 -7.33
C ALA A 308 -46.06 17.85 -6.43
N THR A 309 -45.76 16.67 -6.96
CA THR A 309 -45.87 15.40 -6.25
C THR A 309 -44.72 15.22 -5.23
N LYS A 310 -44.94 14.37 -4.21
CA LYS A 310 -43.92 14.02 -3.20
C LYS A 310 -42.64 13.46 -3.85
N LYS A 311 -42.77 12.65 -4.92
CA LYS A 311 -41.61 12.11 -5.66
C LYS A 311 -40.82 13.22 -6.35
N GLN A 312 -41.52 14.19 -6.97
CA GLN A 312 -40.85 15.33 -7.61
C GLN A 312 -40.10 16.21 -6.63
N LEU A 313 -40.68 16.49 -5.46
CA LEU A 313 -39.99 17.27 -4.40
C LEU A 313 -38.78 16.54 -3.85
N SER A 314 -38.88 15.22 -3.61
CA SER A 314 -37.75 14.41 -3.19
C SER A 314 -36.65 14.38 -4.26
N HIS A 315 -37.01 14.19 -5.56
CA HIS A 315 -36.08 14.19 -6.66
C HIS A 315 -35.31 15.52 -6.80
N THR A 316 -35.96 16.66 -6.46
CA THR A 316 -35.29 17.98 -6.48
C THR A 316 -34.09 18.02 -5.52
N VAL A 317 -34.25 17.46 -4.31
CA VAL A 317 -33.17 17.41 -3.33
C VAL A 317 -32.07 16.42 -3.74
N PHE A 318 -32.43 15.26 -4.32
CA PHE A 318 -31.43 14.33 -4.88
C PHE A 318 -30.68 14.93 -6.06
N PHE A 319 -31.36 15.67 -6.94
CA PHE A 319 -30.71 16.35 -8.05
C PHE A 319 -29.72 17.43 -7.56
N GLU A 320 -30.11 18.17 -6.52
CA GLU A 320 -29.20 19.10 -5.83
C GLU A 320 -27.95 18.36 -5.31
N ALA A 321 -28.14 17.20 -4.65
CA ALA A 321 -27.05 16.40 -4.13
C ALA A 321 -26.11 15.89 -5.23
N VAL A 322 -26.67 15.47 -6.38
CA VAL A 322 -25.85 15.04 -7.55
C VAL A 322 -25.04 16.20 -8.10
N VAL A 323 -25.64 17.39 -8.28
CA VAL A 323 -24.94 18.55 -8.85
C VAL A 323 -23.79 19.00 -7.95
N VAL A 324 -24.06 19.20 -6.64
CA VAL A 324 -23.00 19.61 -5.71
C VAL A 324 -22.00 18.48 -5.45
N GLY A 325 -22.47 17.22 -5.53
CA GLY A 325 -21.66 16.03 -5.37
C GLY A 325 -20.62 15.88 -6.48
N VAL A 326 -21.02 16.00 -7.74
CA VAL A 326 -20.09 15.90 -8.88
C VAL A 326 -18.99 16.97 -8.80
N ILE A 327 -19.38 18.22 -8.51
CA ILE A 327 -18.42 19.32 -8.34
C ILE A 327 -17.49 19.03 -7.15
N GLY A 328 -18.05 18.60 -6.02
CA GLY A 328 -17.31 18.33 -4.79
C GLY A 328 -16.35 17.15 -4.94
N ILE A 329 -16.75 16.08 -5.64
CA ILE A 329 -15.89 14.90 -5.90
C ILE A 329 -14.70 15.29 -6.79
N ILE A 330 -14.93 15.98 -7.91
CA ILE A 330 -13.84 16.38 -8.82
C ILE A 330 -12.83 17.28 -8.09
N LEU A 331 -13.30 18.32 -7.40
CA LEU A 331 -12.42 19.22 -6.67
C LEU A 331 -11.79 18.53 -5.44
N GLY A 332 -12.49 17.58 -4.85
CA GLY A 332 -11.99 16.78 -3.73
C GLY A 332 -10.87 15.84 -4.12
N ILE A 333 -10.96 15.21 -5.31
CA ILE A 333 -9.86 14.40 -5.86
C ILE A 333 -8.62 15.28 -6.06
N LEU A 334 -8.76 16.45 -6.69
CA LEU A 334 -7.63 17.39 -6.84
C LEU A 334 -7.05 17.81 -5.48
N GLY A 335 -7.92 18.09 -4.52
CA GLY A 335 -7.50 18.40 -3.14
C GLY A 335 -6.77 17.25 -2.46
N ALA A 336 -7.15 15.99 -2.72
CA ALA A 336 -6.47 14.81 -2.21
C ALA A 336 -5.04 14.72 -2.74
N TYR A 337 -4.85 14.88 -4.05
CA TYR A 337 -3.51 14.85 -4.66
C TYR A 337 -2.59 15.92 -4.10
N ILE A 338 -3.09 17.16 -3.96
CA ILE A 338 -2.31 18.26 -3.39
C ILE A 338 -2.01 17.97 -1.91
N GLY A 339 -3.01 17.56 -1.12
CA GLY A 339 -2.87 17.32 0.30
C GLY A 339 -1.90 16.18 0.60
N ILE A 340 -2.07 15.02 -0.07
CA ILE A 340 -1.19 13.86 0.13
C ILE A 340 0.21 14.14 -0.44
N GLY A 341 0.33 14.85 -1.56
CA GLY A 341 1.63 15.29 -2.06
C GLY A 341 2.42 16.11 -1.02
N CYS A 342 1.76 17.06 -0.36
CA CYS A 342 2.38 17.81 0.75
C CYS A 342 2.75 16.91 1.94
N VAL A 343 1.89 15.95 2.31
CA VAL A 343 2.17 15.00 3.39
C VAL A 343 3.40 14.14 3.07
N ILE A 344 3.49 13.62 1.84
CA ILE A 344 4.63 12.81 1.39
C ILE A 344 5.94 13.63 1.41
N LEU A 345 5.91 14.89 0.98
CA LEU A 345 7.08 15.77 1.07
C LEU A 345 7.53 15.97 2.52
N ILE A 346 6.58 16.16 3.45
CA ILE A 346 6.88 16.30 4.87
C ILE A 346 7.48 14.99 5.43
N ILE A 347 6.89 13.85 5.12
CA ILE A 347 7.38 12.54 5.57
C ILE A 347 8.81 12.31 5.07
N ASN A 348 9.07 12.53 3.78
CA ASN A 348 10.41 12.34 3.21
C ASN A 348 11.45 13.30 3.82
N ASN A 349 11.06 14.51 4.23
CA ASN A 349 11.96 15.45 4.90
C ASN A 349 12.22 15.09 6.37
N LEU A 350 11.26 14.45 7.05
CA LEU A 350 11.40 14.11 8.47
C LEU A 350 12.11 12.77 8.70
N ILE A 351 11.77 11.76 7.90
CA ILE A 351 12.24 10.38 8.09
C ILE A 351 12.85 9.76 6.81
N GLY A 352 12.97 10.53 5.72
CA GLY A 352 13.46 10.00 4.43
C GLY A 352 14.87 9.45 4.50
N ASP A 353 15.72 9.97 5.40
CA ASP A 353 17.07 9.45 5.62
C ASP A 353 17.10 8.13 6.41
N MET A 354 15.99 7.75 7.06
CA MET A 354 15.82 6.46 7.75
C MET A 354 15.20 5.39 6.85
N LEU A 355 14.63 5.79 5.72
CA LEU A 355 14.02 4.89 4.75
C LEU A 355 15.03 4.58 3.65
N GLU A 356 15.20 3.31 3.33
CA GLU A 356 16.06 2.91 2.19
C GLU A 356 15.49 3.45 0.87
N TYR A 357 14.17 3.50 0.75
CA TYR A 357 13.48 4.05 -0.42
C TYR A 357 12.56 5.21 -0.01
N LYS A 358 12.64 6.32 -0.75
CA LYS A 358 11.74 7.47 -0.56
C LYS A 358 10.31 7.12 -0.94
N LEU A 359 9.36 7.70 -0.22
CA LEU A 359 7.94 7.58 -0.52
C LEU A 359 7.60 8.46 -1.73
N TYR A 360 6.92 7.90 -2.73
CA TYR A 360 6.43 8.62 -3.92
C TYR A 360 4.91 8.64 -3.95
N LEU A 361 4.35 9.69 -4.56
CA LEU A 361 2.91 9.75 -4.82
C LEU A 361 2.56 8.85 -6.01
N VAL A 362 2.13 7.64 -5.72
CA VAL A 362 1.74 6.65 -6.74
C VAL A 362 0.23 6.53 -6.81
N THR A 363 -0.27 6.45 -8.03
CA THR A 363 -1.69 6.35 -8.32
C THR A 363 -2.05 4.95 -8.83
N ASN A 364 -2.66 4.14 -7.98
CA ASN A 364 -3.32 2.92 -8.43
C ASN A 364 -4.82 3.20 -8.63
N PRO A 365 -5.38 2.98 -9.84
CA PRO A 365 -6.78 3.28 -10.13
C PRO A 365 -7.76 2.62 -9.16
N LEU A 366 -7.48 1.41 -8.68
CA LEU A 366 -8.35 0.68 -7.75
C LEU A 366 -8.51 1.44 -6.42
N PHE A 367 -7.41 1.98 -5.87
CA PHE A 367 -7.41 2.73 -4.62
C PHE A 367 -8.01 4.13 -4.73
N ILE A 368 -8.34 4.60 -5.95
CA ILE A 368 -9.12 5.82 -6.17
C ILE A 368 -10.59 5.50 -6.39
N ILE A 369 -10.88 4.47 -7.20
CA ILE A 369 -12.26 4.11 -7.57
C ILE A 369 -13.05 3.68 -6.34
N ILE A 370 -12.47 2.87 -5.45
CA ILE A 370 -13.14 2.41 -4.22
C ILE A 370 -13.58 3.59 -3.33
N PRO A 371 -12.70 4.53 -2.91
CA PRO A 371 -13.12 5.72 -2.17
C PRO A 371 -14.17 6.58 -2.87
N VAL A 372 -14.08 6.73 -4.21
CA VAL A 372 -15.07 7.50 -4.97
C VAL A 372 -16.44 6.82 -4.94
N ILE A 373 -16.51 5.49 -5.06
CA ILE A 373 -17.77 4.73 -4.91
C ILE A 373 -18.33 4.93 -3.50
N PHE A 374 -17.51 4.81 -2.46
CA PHE A 374 -17.92 5.09 -1.08
C PHE A 374 -18.48 6.52 -0.96
N MET A 375 -17.84 7.51 -1.58
CA MET A 375 -18.29 8.90 -1.53
C MET A 375 -19.64 9.10 -2.23
N ILE A 376 -19.89 8.43 -3.35
CA ILE A 376 -21.20 8.45 -4.02
C ILE A 376 -22.29 7.89 -3.10
N ILE A 377 -21.99 6.76 -2.43
CA ILE A 377 -22.91 6.16 -1.45
C ILE A 377 -23.17 7.10 -0.27
N VAL A 378 -22.12 7.74 0.26
CA VAL A 378 -22.21 8.70 1.36
C VAL A 378 -23.09 9.89 0.98
N ILE A 379 -22.91 10.48 -0.21
CA ILE A 379 -23.73 11.60 -0.69
C ILE A 379 -25.20 11.16 -0.81
N GLY A 380 -25.46 10.00 -1.40
CA GLY A 380 -26.79 9.44 -1.55
C GLY A 380 -27.48 9.19 -0.20
N ALA A 381 -26.78 8.57 0.74
CA ALA A 381 -27.28 8.31 2.09
C ALA A 381 -27.56 9.62 2.86
N SER A 382 -26.66 10.61 2.73
CA SER A 382 -26.80 11.90 3.39
C SER A 382 -27.99 12.71 2.87
N ALA A 383 -28.31 12.59 1.58
CA ALA A 383 -29.46 13.28 0.96
C ALA A 383 -30.81 12.56 1.21
N PHE A 384 -30.81 11.28 1.60
CA PHE A 384 -32.01 10.47 1.69
C PHE A 384 -33.02 10.97 2.73
N ILE A 385 -32.60 11.22 3.96
CA ILE A 385 -33.50 11.72 5.02
C ILE A 385 -33.97 13.16 4.73
N PRO A 386 -33.10 14.12 4.33
CA PRO A 386 -33.54 15.46 3.94
C PRO A 386 -34.57 15.45 2.79
N SER A 387 -34.34 14.62 1.76
CA SER A 387 -35.25 14.53 0.60
C SER A 387 -36.65 14.03 1.01
N ARG A 388 -36.71 13.03 1.91
CA ARG A 388 -37.98 12.56 2.48
C ARG A 388 -38.67 13.63 3.35
N ARG A 389 -37.91 14.49 4.03
CA ARG A 389 -38.48 15.62 4.79
C ARG A 389 -39.05 16.69 3.86
N ALA A 390 -38.32 17.04 2.78
CA ALA A 390 -38.81 17.96 1.77
C ALA A 390 -40.15 17.50 1.13
N SER A 391 -40.28 16.19 0.87
CA SER A 391 -41.48 15.60 0.27
C SER A 391 -42.72 15.59 1.19
N LYS A 392 -42.55 15.78 2.49
CA LYS A 392 -43.62 15.78 3.49
C LYS A 392 -44.05 17.17 3.94
N VAL A 393 -43.54 18.21 3.29
CA VAL A 393 -43.92 19.61 3.63
C VAL A 393 -45.36 19.88 3.22
N SER A 394 -46.22 20.23 4.19
CA SER A 394 -47.59 20.64 3.95
C SER A 394 -47.64 22.06 3.39
N PRO A 395 -48.44 22.35 2.31
CA PRO A 395 -48.61 23.70 1.77
C PRO A 395 -49.03 24.70 2.85
N ILE A 396 -49.99 24.31 3.70
CA ILE A 396 -50.56 25.18 4.74
C ILE A 396 -49.53 25.54 5.82
N GLU A 397 -48.74 24.54 6.29
CA GLU A 397 -47.68 24.80 7.27
C GLU A 397 -46.54 25.66 6.71
N ALA A 398 -46.24 25.51 5.40
CA ALA A 398 -45.18 26.26 4.75
C ALA A 398 -45.56 27.75 4.54
N ILE A 399 -46.84 28.04 4.24
CA ILE A 399 -47.32 29.41 4.02
C ILE A 399 -47.51 30.13 5.34
N ARG A 400 -48.06 29.47 6.36
CA ARG A 400 -48.28 30.07 7.68
C ARG A 400 -47.02 30.43 8.43
N GLN A 401 -45.86 29.90 8.09
CA GLN A 401 -44.58 30.05 8.77
C GLN A 401 -44.64 29.79 10.30
N ASN A 402 -45.80 29.33 10.79
CA ASN A 402 -45.90 28.90 12.17
C ASN A 402 -45.21 27.54 12.27
N ASP A 403 -43.91 27.56 12.62
CA ASP A 403 -43.39 26.43 13.37
C ASP A 403 -44.21 26.38 14.66
N ASP A 404 -45.28 25.59 14.65
CA ASP A 404 -46.04 25.30 15.88
C ASP A 404 -45.03 24.74 16.88
N ILE A 405 -44.45 25.64 17.66
CA ILE A 405 -43.74 25.27 18.86
C ILE A 405 -44.84 24.63 19.71
N LYS A 406 -44.94 23.30 19.64
CA LYS A 406 -45.76 22.56 20.59
C LYS A 406 -45.24 22.91 21.97
N ILE A 407 -45.85 23.92 22.57
CA ILE A 407 -45.52 24.39 23.91
C ILE A 407 -45.97 23.28 24.84
N ASN A 408 -45.02 22.40 25.14
CA ASN A 408 -45.23 21.44 26.21
C ASN A 408 -45.37 22.24 27.49
N LYS A 409 -46.57 22.24 28.10
CA LYS A 409 -46.91 22.97 29.35
C LYS A 409 -46.00 22.60 30.53
N LYS A 410 -45.07 21.67 30.38
CA LYS A 410 -44.08 21.32 31.40
C LYS A 410 -43.07 22.46 31.62
N LYS A 411 -43.06 22.97 32.87
CA LYS A 411 -42.12 23.96 33.34
C LYS A 411 -40.69 23.51 33.07
N ILE A 412 -39.95 24.24 32.20
CA ILE A 412 -38.57 23.92 31.87
C ILE A 412 -37.69 24.33 33.05
N ARG A 413 -37.18 23.32 33.78
CA ARG A 413 -36.23 23.58 34.88
C ARG A 413 -34.84 23.81 34.30
N THR A 414 -34.19 24.91 34.72
CA THR A 414 -32.80 25.23 34.44
C THR A 414 -31.94 25.00 35.67
N SER A 415 -30.69 24.61 35.48
CA SER A 415 -29.77 24.41 36.58
C SER A 415 -29.34 25.78 37.15
N LYS A 416 -29.31 25.89 38.47
CA LYS A 416 -28.81 27.07 39.19
C LYS A 416 -27.33 27.36 38.83
N PHE A 417 -26.59 26.36 38.40
CA PHE A 417 -25.19 26.46 37.97
C PHE A 417 -25.04 27.33 36.70
N VAL A 418 -25.94 27.18 35.72
CA VAL A 418 -25.92 27.99 34.49
C VAL A 418 -26.21 29.46 34.78
N ASN A 419 -27.12 29.72 35.71
CA ASN A 419 -27.42 31.11 36.13
C ASN A 419 -26.23 31.73 36.87
N LYS A 420 -25.49 30.93 37.65
CA LYS A 420 -24.30 31.40 38.38
C LYS A 420 -23.10 31.69 37.44
N LEU A 421 -22.94 30.94 36.36
CA LEU A 421 -21.82 31.11 35.42
C LEU A 421 -22.10 32.08 34.27
N PHE A 422 -23.34 32.11 33.76
CA PHE A 422 -23.72 32.85 32.54
C PHE A 422 -24.84 33.84 32.76
N GLY A 423 -25.26 34.06 33.99
CA GLY A 423 -26.32 35.01 34.34
C GLY A 423 -27.69 34.66 33.77
N ILE A 424 -28.59 35.64 33.73
CA ILE A 424 -29.96 35.51 33.20
C ILE A 424 -29.94 35.19 31.69
N GLU A 425 -28.97 35.71 30.94
CA GLU A 425 -28.84 35.52 29.51
C GLU A 425 -28.55 34.03 29.18
N GLY A 426 -27.68 33.38 29.95
CA GLY A 426 -27.39 31.95 29.84
C GLY A 426 -28.62 31.10 30.21
N GLU A 427 -29.41 31.50 31.18
CA GLU A 427 -30.65 30.81 31.54
C GLU A 427 -31.68 30.89 30.40
N ILE A 428 -31.87 32.06 29.77
CA ILE A 428 -32.76 32.26 28.63
C ILE A 428 -32.30 31.46 27.45
N ALA A 429 -30.99 31.49 27.15
CA ALA A 429 -30.40 30.70 26.06
C ALA A 429 -30.63 29.20 26.25
N LEU A 430 -30.42 28.67 27.48
CA LEU A 430 -30.65 27.25 27.78
C LEU A 430 -32.15 26.89 27.71
N LYS A 431 -33.05 27.77 28.15
CA LYS A 431 -34.50 27.57 27.98
C LYS A 431 -34.87 27.52 26.51
N ASN A 432 -34.34 28.38 25.66
CA ASN A 432 -34.57 28.37 24.22
C ASN A 432 -34.04 27.09 23.56
N ILE A 433 -32.84 26.60 23.92
CA ILE A 433 -32.29 25.32 23.46
C ILE A 433 -33.23 24.17 23.89
N LYS A 434 -33.65 24.14 25.15
CA LYS A 434 -34.55 23.08 25.66
C LYS A 434 -35.96 23.14 25.04
N ARG A 435 -36.44 24.28 24.60
CA ARG A 435 -37.71 24.45 23.86
C ARG A 435 -37.58 23.94 22.42
N ASN A 436 -36.48 24.21 21.76
CA ASN A 436 -36.23 23.84 20.35
C ASN A 436 -35.37 22.59 20.22
N LYS A 437 -35.56 21.57 21.08
CA LYS A 437 -34.75 20.34 21.14
C LYS A 437 -34.51 19.70 19.78
N LYS A 438 -35.51 19.70 18.88
CA LYS A 438 -35.38 19.08 17.55
C LYS A 438 -34.34 19.78 16.66
N LYS A 439 -34.24 21.12 16.74
CA LYS A 439 -33.30 21.91 15.93
C LYS A 439 -31.85 21.66 16.37
N TYR A 440 -31.61 21.67 17.70
CA TYR A 440 -30.27 21.50 18.26
C TYR A 440 -29.81 20.05 18.38
N ARG A 441 -30.76 19.09 18.41
CA ARG A 441 -30.42 17.67 18.55
C ARG A 441 -29.50 17.17 17.44
N VAL A 442 -29.71 17.63 16.22
CA VAL A 442 -28.87 17.24 15.06
C VAL A 442 -27.43 17.70 15.24
N THR A 443 -27.23 18.96 15.66
CA THR A 443 -25.90 19.53 15.90
C THR A 443 -25.20 18.87 17.09
N ILE A 444 -25.93 18.59 18.18
CA ILE A 444 -25.37 17.92 19.37
C ILE A 444 -24.97 16.48 19.03
N VAL A 445 -25.81 15.73 18.31
CA VAL A 445 -25.50 14.35 17.88
C VAL A 445 -24.32 14.35 16.93
N SER A 446 -24.25 15.29 15.99
CA SER A 446 -23.12 15.45 15.08
C SER A 446 -21.80 15.67 15.84
N LEU A 447 -21.79 16.62 16.78
CA LEU A 447 -20.61 16.93 17.59
C LEU A 447 -20.19 15.72 18.44
N PHE A 448 -21.16 15.05 19.08
CA PHE A 448 -20.90 13.83 19.86
C PHE A 448 -20.25 12.73 19.00
N ILE A 449 -20.82 12.45 17.83
CA ILE A 449 -20.28 11.41 16.94
C ILE A 449 -18.90 11.81 16.41
N SER A 450 -18.68 13.10 16.09
CA SER A 450 -17.36 13.59 15.66
C SER A 450 -16.30 13.39 16.75
N ILE A 451 -16.63 13.64 18.02
CA ILE A 451 -15.72 13.41 19.15
C ILE A 451 -15.46 11.90 19.32
N VAL A 452 -16.51 11.07 19.27
CA VAL A 452 -16.36 9.61 19.38
C VAL A 452 -15.48 9.07 18.26
N LEU A 453 -15.70 9.52 17.02
CA LEU A 453 -14.87 9.11 15.87
C LEU A 453 -13.42 9.54 16.03
N PHE A 454 -13.18 10.77 16.50
CA PHE A 454 -11.83 11.26 16.76
C PHE A 454 -11.11 10.41 17.81
N ILE A 455 -11.78 10.12 18.93
CA ILE A 455 -11.21 9.27 19.99
C ILE A 455 -10.96 7.86 19.48
N SER A 456 -11.92 7.27 18.74
CA SER A 456 -11.78 5.93 18.17
C SER A 456 -10.62 5.85 17.19
N PHE A 457 -10.48 6.83 16.30
CA PHE A 457 -9.37 6.89 15.35
C PHE A 457 -8.01 7.08 16.05
N SER A 458 -7.95 8.01 17.02
CA SER A 458 -6.74 8.24 17.82
C SER A 458 -6.32 6.98 18.60
N SER A 459 -7.28 6.28 19.21
CA SER A 459 -7.02 5.02 19.91
C SER A 459 -6.51 3.94 18.96
N TYR A 460 -7.15 3.80 17.79
CA TYR A 460 -6.73 2.87 16.76
C TYR A 460 -5.29 3.13 16.28
N MET A 461 -4.95 4.41 16.00
CA MET A 461 -3.58 4.79 15.64
C MET A 461 -2.57 4.46 16.74
N ASN A 462 -2.88 4.76 18.00
CA ASN A 462 -2.02 4.42 19.11
C ASN A 462 -1.82 2.90 19.27
N TYR A 463 -2.87 2.12 19.11
CA TYR A 463 -2.76 0.65 19.11
C TYR A 463 -1.88 0.13 17.98
N THR A 464 -2.08 0.68 16.76
CA THR A 464 -1.29 0.28 15.59
C THR A 464 0.18 0.63 15.78
N LEU A 465 0.49 1.84 16.27
CA LEU A 465 1.86 2.27 16.55
C LEU A 465 2.50 1.44 17.66
N ASN A 466 1.77 1.16 18.75
CA ASN A 466 2.28 0.33 19.83
C ASN A 466 2.50 -1.13 19.38
N THR A 467 1.62 -1.67 18.55
CA THR A 467 1.80 -3.01 17.97
C THR A 467 3.00 -3.03 17.03
N ALA A 468 3.13 -2.03 16.16
CA ALA A 468 4.29 -1.89 15.28
C ALA A 468 5.59 -1.75 16.07
N SER A 469 5.60 -0.92 17.12
CA SER A 469 6.77 -0.79 18.01
C SER A 469 7.04 -2.04 18.83
N SER A 470 6.03 -2.86 19.16
CA SER A 470 6.22 -4.15 19.84
C SER A 470 6.76 -5.23 18.91
N VAL A 471 6.41 -5.18 17.62
CA VAL A 471 6.90 -6.10 16.58
C VAL A 471 8.29 -5.68 16.08
N MET A 472 8.55 -4.37 16.00
CA MET A 472 9.85 -3.78 15.68
C MET A 472 10.65 -3.37 16.92
N GLY A 473 10.09 -3.63 18.12
CA GLY A 473 10.58 -3.14 19.38
C GLY A 473 11.97 -3.62 19.70
N GLU A 474 12.66 -2.81 20.49
CA GLU A 474 13.95 -3.11 21.11
C GLU A 474 13.96 -4.55 21.62
N VAL A 475 14.45 -5.47 20.80
CA VAL A 475 14.82 -6.79 21.29
C VAL A 475 15.88 -6.53 22.36
N PRO A 476 15.70 -7.04 23.59
CA PRO A 476 16.62 -6.76 24.70
C PRO A 476 17.99 -7.45 24.52
N TYR A 477 18.38 -7.75 23.30
CA TYR A 477 19.65 -8.36 22.93
C TYR A 477 20.11 -7.82 21.57
N ASP A 478 21.43 -7.61 21.45
CA ASP A 478 22.06 -7.18 20.20
C ASP A 478 22.22 -8.33 19.20
N TYR A 479 22.23 -9.56 19.69
CA TYR A 479 22.38 -10.78 18.88
C TYR A 479 21.48 -11.90 19.42
N GLN A 480 20.81 -12.61 18.52
CA GLN A 480 20.10 -13.86 18.80
C GLN A 480 20.81 -15.01 18.06
N ILE A 481 21.34 -15.97 18.79
CA ILE A 481 21.88 -17.20 18.23
C ILE A 481 20.82 -18.28 18.40
N SER A 482 20.25 -18.78 17.30
CA SER A 482 19.33 -19.92 17.30
C SER A 482 20.11 -21.17 16.91
N TYR A 483 20.27 -22.09 17.86
CA TYR A 483 20.85 -23.40 17.58
C TYR A 483 19.71 -24.37 17.23
N PHE A 484 19.66 -24.81 16.01
CA PHE A 484 18.80 -25.91 15.58
C PHE A 484 19.61 -27.21 15.73
N GLY A 485 19.57 -27.80 16.91
CA GLY A 485 20.14 -29.13 17.15
C GLY A 485 19.28 -30.17 16.44
N ASP A 486 19.92 -31.08 15.70
CA ASP A 486 19.27 -32.28 15.18
C ASP A 486 18.82 -33.13 16.38
N ASP A 487 17.50 -33.26 16.57
CA ASP A 487 16.88 -34.12 17.60
C ASP A 487 17.01 -35.63 17.25
N THR A 488 18.16 -36.05 16.76
CA THR A 488 18.41 -37.48 16.42
C THR A 488 19.05 -38.27 17.56
N ASN A 489 19.05 -37.74 18.79
CA ASN A 489 19.53 -38.52 19.97
C ASN A 489 18.59 -38.41 21.18
N ASN A 490 17.35 -38.82 21.00
CA ASN A 490 16.49 -39.22 22.14
C ASN A 490 16.21 -40.72 22.10
N ASP A 491 17.27 -41.50 22.25
CA ASP A 491 17.17 -42.88 22.78
C ASP A 491 18.44 -43.15 23.58
N LYS A 492 18.39 -42.81 24.87
CA LYS A 492 19.03 -43.56 26.00
C LYS A 492 19.12 -42.69 27.25
N GLU A 493 18.38 -43.17 28.22
CA GLU A 493 18.29 -42.93 29.66
C GLU A 493 17.24 -41.94 30.16
#